data_16f61fbaead779411fe4725e61da2a6a
#
_entry.id   16f61fbaead779411fe4725e61da2a6a
#
_cell.length_a   1.000
_cell.length_b   1.000
_cell.length_c   1.000
_cell.angle_alpha   90.00
_cell.angle_beta   90.00
_cell.angle_gamma   90.00
#
_symmetry.space_group_name_H-M   'P 1'
#
loop_
_entity.id
_entity.type
_entity.pdbx_description
1 polymer ?
#
loop_
_entity_poly.entity_id
_entity_poly.type
_entity_poly.pdbx_seq_one_letter_code
_entity_poly.pdbx_strand_id
1 'polypeptide(L)'
;RRQRQMCIRDSTQAVAAVIEKLTDEKVGVVKSLAEIDAVGHRIVHGGEKFASSVVIDAEVMKAIEDCNDLAPLHNPANLIGINSCREIMPDVPMVAVFDTAFHQTMPKKAYLYGLPYEYYEKYKVRRYGFHGTSHDFVSNRVAEIMGRKREDLKIIVCHLGNGASVSAVKNGKCVDTSMGLTPLEGLIMGTRSGDIDPAIV
;
A
#
# COMPACT_ATOMS: atom_id res chain seq x y z
N ARG A 1 -10.10 -14.46 20.51
CA ARG A 1 -9.08 -13.67 21.24
C ARG A 1 -7.71 -14.39 21.31
N ARG A 2 -7.63 -15.71 21.62
CA ARG A 2 -6.34 -16.46 21.63
C ARG A 2 -5.66 -16.52 20.26
N GLN A 3 -6.39 -16.72 19.16
CA GLN A 3 -5.81 -16.73 17.81
C GLN A 3 -5.25 -15.36 17.38
N ARG A 4 -5.87 -14.23 17.74
CA ARG A 4 -5.32 -12.89 17.47
C ARG A 4 -4.01 -12.62 18.22
N GLN A 5 -3.87 -13.11 19.44
CA GLN A 5 -2.62 -12.96 20.22
C GLN A 5 -1.48 -13.86 19.69
N MET A 6 -1.77 -15.01 19.10
CA MET A 6 -0.76 -15.84 18.45
C MET A 6 -0.21 -15.18 17.16
N CYS A 7 -1.06 -14.61 16.31
CA CYS A 7 -0.62 -13.95 15.07
C CYS A 7 0.26 -12.70 15.30
N ILE A 8 0.15 -12.02 16.44
CA ILE A 8 0.92 -10.79 16.73
C ILE A 8 2.28 -11.09 17.40
N ARG A 9 2.43 -12.22 18.06
CA ARG A 9 3.67 -12.55 18.78
C ARG A 9 4.81 -13.10 17.93
N ASP A 10 4.52 -13.56 16.70
CA ASP A 10 5.46 -14.34 15.89
C ASP A 10 5.50 -13.97 14.41
N SER A 11 5.40 -12.67 14.06
CA SER A 11 5.53 -12.25 12.66
C SER A 11 6.87 -12.70 12.05
N THR A 12 7.96 -12.62 12.80
CA THR A 12 9.28 -13.11 12.36
C THR A 12 9.27 -14.61 12.15
N GLN A 13 8.68 -15.38 13.07
CA GLN A 13 8.56 -16.85 12.93
C GLN A 13 7.64 -17.23 11.79
N ALA A 14 6.55 -16.47 11.57
CA ALA A 14 5.66 -16.71 10.44
C ALA A 14 6.37 -16.46 9.09
N VAL A 15 7.14 -15.38 8.98
CA VAL A 15 7.97 -15.10 7.79
C VAL A 15 9.01 -16.19 7.60
N ALA A 16 9.71 -16.60 8.66
CA ALA A 16 10.70 -17.69 8.62
C ALA A 16 10.06 -19.01 8.14
N ALA A 17 8.88 -19.35 8.65
CA ALA A 17 8.17 -20.56 8.24
C ALA A 17 7.73 -20.53 6.77
N VAL A 18 7.32 -19.37 6.24
CA VAL A 18 7.02 -19.21 4.83
C VAL A 18 8.28 -19.41 3.98
N ILE A 19 9.38 -18.78 4.37
CA ILE A 19 10.67 -18.88 3.67
C ILE A 19 11.20 -20.32 3.69
N GLU A 20 11.10 -21.01 4.82
CA GLU A 20 11.43 -22.45 4.92
C GLU A 20 10.61 -23.28 3.93
N LYS A 21 9.34 -22.96 3.76
CA LYS A 21 8.47 -23.66 2.79
C LYS A 21 8.83 -23.37 1.33
N LEU A 22 9.43 -22.25 1.03
CA LEU A 22 9.89 -21.95 -0.34
C LEU A 22 11.02 -22.90 -0.79
N THR A 23 11.84 -23.37 0.16
CA THR A 23 12.98 -24.28 -0.10
C THR A 23 12.70 -25.73 0.30
N ASP A 24 11.50 -26.08 0.75
CA ASP A 24 11.12 -27.43 1.16
C ASP A 24 11.22 -28.42 -0.03
N GLU A 25 11.84 -29.56 0.16
CA GLU A 25 12.10 -30.56 -0.89
C GLU A 25 10.84 -31.05 -1.61
N LYS A 26 9.66 -31.01 -0.97
CA LYS A 26 8.41 -31.58 -1.50
C LYS A 26 7.49 -30.51 -2.10
N VAL A 27 7.46 -29.32 -1.52
CA VAL A 27 6.50 -28.26 -1.89
C VAL A 27 7.17 -26.94 -2.25
N GLY A 28 8.49 -26.82 -2.04
CA GLY A 28 9.24 -25.63 -2.35
C GLY A 28 9.30 -25.33 -3.84
N VAL A 29 9.43 -24.05 -4.18
CA VAL A 29 9.48 -23.55 -5.55
C VAL A 29 10.89 -23.10 -5.96
N VAL A 30 11.80 -23.00 -4.99
CA VAL A 30 13.22 -22.69 -5.17
C VAL A 30 14.07 -23.73 -4.44
N LYS A 31 15.28 -23.99 -4.90
CA LYS A 31 16.19 -24.95 -4.27
C LYS A 31 16.96 -24.35 -3.10
N SER A 32 17.20 -23.06 -3.15
CA SER A 32 17.86 -22.31 -2.09
C SER A 32 17.45 -20.85 -2.11
N LEU A 33 17.68 -20.12 -1.00
CA LEU A 33 17.45 -18.69 -0.91
C LEU A 33 18.33 -17.87 -1.85
N ALA A 34 19.44 -18.44 -2.34
CA ALA A 34 20.32 -17.79 -3.31
C ALA A 34 19.67 -17.61 -4.70
N GLU A 35 18.54 -18.26 -4.95
CA GLU A 35 17.76 -18.05 -6.18
C GLU A 35 16.79 -16.86 -6.07
N ILE A 36 16.70 -16.21 -4.89
CA ILE A 36 15.83 -15.04 -4.69
C ILE A 36 16.63 -13.79 -4.99
N ASP A 37 16.30 -13.12 -6.10
CA ASP A 37 16.98 -11.91 -6.56
C ASP A 37 16.54 -10.64 -5.84
N ALA A 38 15.31 -10.57 -5.34
CA ALA A 38 14.77 -9.40 -4.64
C ALA A 38 13.53 -9.75 -3.82
N VAL A 39 13.22 -8.90 -2.82
CA VAL A 39 11.97 -8.97 -2.04
C VAL A 39 11.18 -7.69 -2.20
N GLY A 40 9.93 -7.82 -2.68
CA GLY A 40 8.98 -6.72 -2.76
C GLY A 40 8.12 -6.64 -1.49
N HIS A 41 8.12 -5.48 -0.83
CA HIS A 41 7.29 -5.22 0.34
C HIS A 41 6.17 -4.25 0.01
N ARG A 42 4.93 -4.68 0.18
CA ARG A 42 3.79 -3.76 0.15
C ARG A 42 3.79 -2.94 1.43
N ILE A 43 3.87 -1.61 1.29
CA ILE A 43 3.80 -0.63 2.38
C ILE A 43 2.50 0.15 2.24
N VAL A 44 1.73 0.21 3.32
CA VAL A 44 0.40 0.82 3.24
C VAL A 44 0.48 2.33 3.07
N HIS A 45 1.39 3.02 3.77
CA HIS A 45 1.46 4.46 3.73
C HIS A 45 2.88 4.98 3.52
N GLY A 46 3.07 5.75 2.46
CA GLY A 46 4.34 6.40 2.13
C GLY A 46 4.33 7.93 2.32
N GLY A 47 3.24 8.49 2.86
CA GLY A 47 3.08 9.94 3.00
C GLY A 47 3.14 10.64 1.65
N GLU A 48 3.69 11.84 1.65
CA GLU A 48 3.97 12.63 0.43
C GLU A 48 5.39 12.40 -0.11
N LYS A 49 6.21 11.58 0.60
CA LYS A 49 7.62 11.37 0.25
C LYS A 49 7.82 10.43 -0.93
N PHE A 50 6.92 9.48 -1.13
CA PHE A 50 7.09 8.41 -2.13
C PHE A 50 5.98 8.44 -3.19
N ALA A 51 6.39 8.75 -4.41
CA ALA A 51 5.53 8.71 -5.61
C ALA A 51 5.82 7.49 -6.52
N SER A 52 6.75 6.61 -6.10
CA SER A 52 7.15 5.39 -6.81
C SER A 52 7.70 4.37 -5.85
N SER A 53 7.93 3.14 -6.32
CA SER A 53 8.66 2.12 -5.59
C SER A 53 10.13 2.51 -5.43
N VAL A 54 10.74 2.16 -4.28
CA VAL A 54 12.12 2.48 -3.96
C VAL A 54 12.84 1.31 -3.31
N VAL A 55 14.14 1.19 -3.52
CA VAL A 55 14.98 0.25 -2.77
C VAL A 55 15.04 0.71 -1.31
N ILE A 56 14.87 -0.24 -0.39
CA ILE A 56 14.80 0.06 1.04
C ILE A 56 16.21 0.20 1.60
N ASP A 57 16.55 1.40 2.00
CA ASP A 57 17.74 1.75 2.79
C ASP A 57 17.34 2.26 4.19
N ALA A 58 18.28 2.84 4.94
CA ALA A 58 18.04 3.40 6.27
C ALA A 58 17.13 4.64 6.22
N GLU A 59 17.24 5.48 5.18
CA GLU A 59 16.41 6.67 4.99
C GLU A 59 14.96 6.28 4.69
N VAL A 60 14.76 5.29 3.83
CA VAL A 60 13.43 4.76 3.49
C VAL A 60 12.79 4.12 4.71
N MET A 61 13.53 3.33 5.51
CA MET A 61 13.03 2.77 6.78
C MET A 61 12.53 3.85 7.72
N LYS A 62 13.34 4.89 7.93
CA LYS A 62 12.95 6.03 8.77
C LYS A 62 11.72 6.76 8.22
N ALA A 63 11.64 6.95 6.93
CA ALA A 63 10.50 7.62 6.29
C ALA A 63 9.20 6.80 6.41
N ILE A 64 9.28 5.46 6.39
CA ILE A 64 8.13 4.58 6.67
C ILE A 64 7.73 4.70 8.15
N GLU A 65 8.69 4.73 9.06
CA GLU A 65 8.45 4.92 10.49
C GLU A 65 7.79 6.27 10.79
N ASP A 66 8.24 7.35 10.16
CA ASP A 66 7.64 8.69 10.26
C ASP A 66 6.16 8.73 9.82
N CYS A 67 5.72 7.75 9.02
CA CYS A 67 4.34 7.60 8.60
C CYS A 67 3.50 6.70 9.52
N ASN A 68 4.02 6.22 10.66
CA ASN A 68 3.29 5.35 11.58
C ASN A 68 2.02 6.01 12.11
N ASP A 69 2.03 7.32 12.38
CA ASP A 69 0.84 8.05 12.84
C ASP A 69 -0.28 8.12 11.80
N LEU A 70 0.07 8.05 10.51
CA LEU A 70 -0.89 8.01 9.41
C LEU A 70 -1.45 6.61 9.16
N ALA A 71 -0.74 5.56 9.56
CA ALA A 71 -1.14 4.15 9.40
C ALA A 71 -0.73 3.29 10.60
N PRO A 72 -1.24 3.58 11.82
CA PRO A 72 -0.75 2.96 13.06
C PRO A 72 -1.00 1.45 13.16
N LEU A 73 -1.97 0.93 12.41
CA LEU A 73 -2.27 -0.52 12.37
C LEU A 73 -1.46 -1.28 11.32
N HIS A 74 -0.81 -0.58 10.37
CA HIS A 74 -0.22 -1.21 9.19
C HIS A 74 1.29 -0.97 9.09
N ASN A 75 1.75 0.28 9.15
CA ASN A 75 3.17 0.59 8.94
C ASN A 75 4.10 -0.08 9.96
N PRO A 76 3.78 -0.12 11.27
CA PRO A 76 4.60 -0.89 12.22
C PRO A 76 4.73 -2.36 11.86
N ALA A 77 3.64 -2.99 11.38
CA ALA A 77 3.66 -4.38 10.93
C ALA A 77 4.49 -4.56 9.65
N ASN A 78 4.43 -3.58 8.73
CA ASN A 78 5.28 -3.59 7.54
C ASN A 78 6.77 -3.53 7.90
N LEU A 79 7.16 -2.66 8.86
CA LEU A 79 8.54 -2.56 9.34
C LEU A 79 9.04 -3.88 9.96
N ILE A 80 8.20 -4.56 10.73
CA ILE A 80 8.51 -5.89 11.28
C ILE A 80 8.77 -6.88 10.13
N GLY A 81 7.91 -6.90 9.11
CA GLY A 81 8.07 -7.77 7.94
C GLY A 81 9.38 -7.53 7.19
N ILE A 82 9.76 -6.26 6.98
CA ILE A 82 11.02 -5.88 6.33
C ILE A 82 12.21 -6.38 7.17
N ASN A 83 12.22 -6.10 8.47
CA ASN A 83 13.31 -6.50 9.36
C ASN A 83 13.46 -8.03 9.41
N SER A 84 12.35 -8.77 9.49
CA SER A 84 12.36 -10.23 9.47
C SER A 84 12.97 -10.79 8.18
N CYS A 85 12.64 -10.21 7.03
CA CYS A 85 13.25 -10.61 5.76
C CYS A 85 14.74 -10.26 5.70
N ARG A 86 15.16 -9.11 6.24
CA ARG A 86 16.58 -8.71 6.31
C ARG A 86 17.41 -9.65 7.19
N GLU A 87 16.86 -10.10 8.31
CA GLU A 87 17.55 -11.06 9.18
C GLU A 87 17.84 -12.39 8.46
N ILE A 88 16.90 -12.84 7.62
CA ILE A 88 17.02 -14.15 6.95
C ILE A 88 17.79 -14.04 5.62
N MET A 89 17.64 -12.91 4.92
CA MET A 89 18.23 -12.66 3.61
C MET A 89 18.94 -11.30 3.58
N PRO A 90 20.07 -11.12 4.30
CA PRO A 90 20.71 -9.82 4.49
C PRO A 90 21.25 -9.21 3.20
N ASP A 91 21.65 -10.02 2.23
CA ASP A 91 22.25 -9.60 0.98
C ASP A 91 21.23 -9.40 -0.16
N VAL A 92 19.96 -9.79 0.06
CA VAL A 92 18.93 -9.68 -0.96
C VAL A 92 18.33 -8.26 -0.94
N PRO A 93 18.34 -7.53 -2.07
CA PRO A 93 17.74 -6.20 -2.13
C PRO A 93 16.24 -6.24 -1.86
N MET A 94 15.77 -5.26 -1.09
CA MET A 94 14.36 -5.12 -0.71
C MET A 94 13.79 -3.84 -1.29
N VAL A 95 12.58 -3.92 -1.81
CA VAL A 95 11.88 -2.81 -2.47
C VAL A 95 10.57 -2.52 -1.75
N ALA A 96 10.38 -1.26 -1.38
CA ALA A 96 9.10 -0.76 -0.86
C ALA A 96 8.19 -0.35 -2.02
N VAL A 97 6.95 -0.87 -2.00
CA VAL A 97 5.89 -0.55 -2.95
C VAL A 97 4.72 0.04 -2.16
N PHE A 98 4.46 1.33 -2.35
CA PHE A 98 3.52 2.08 -1.51
C PHE A 98 2.11 2.10 -2.11
N ASP A 99 1.10 1.77 -1.30
CA ASP A 99 -0.30 1.87 -1.70
C ASP A 99 -0.74 3.29 -2.07
N THR A 100 -0.09 4.29 -1.48
CA THR A 100 -0.40 5.71 -1.69
C THR A 100 0.32 6.33 -2.89
N ALA A 101 1.36 5.68 -3.44
CA ALA A 101 2.25 6.28 -4.44
C ALA A 101 1.52 6.68 -5.73
N PHE A 102 0.68 5.81 -6.27
CA PHE A 102 -0.08 6.07 -7.51
C PHE A 102 -0.99 7.30 -7.41
N HIS A 103 -1.50 7.57 -6.21
CA HIS A 103 -2.42 8.66 -5.94
C HIS A 103 -1.73 10.02 -5.70
N GLN A 104 -0.40 10.08 -5.68
CA GLN A 104 0.34 11.34 -5.50
C GLN A 104 0.18 12.31 -6.68
N THR A 105 -0.35 11.85 -7.80
CA THR A 105 -0.65 12.69 -8.96
C THR A 105 -1.98 13.46 -8.85
N MET A 106 -2.76 13.25 -7.80
CA MET A 106 -4.01 13.98 -7.58
C MET A 106 -3.78 15.50 -7.45
N PRO A 107 -4.62 16.34 -8.08
CA PRO A 107 -4.54 17.78 -7.90
C PRO A 107 -5.04 18.21 -6.50
N LYS A 108 -4.60 19.39 -6.03
CA LYS A 108 -4.96 19.94 -4.71
C LYS A 108 -6.47 19.90 -4.43
N LYS A 109 -7.30 20.25 -5.42
CA LYS A 109 -8.77 20.23 -5.29
C LYS A 109 -9.38 18.84 -5.01
N ALA A 110 -8.65 17.77 -5.32
CA ALA A 110 -9.10 16.40 -5.08
C ALA A 110 -8.55 15.84 -3.75
N TYR A 111 -7.39 16.29 -3.30
CA TYR A 111 -6.80 15.75 -2.08
C TYR A 111 -6.99 16.61 -0.83
N LEU A 112 -7.25 17.92 -0.94
CA LEU A 112 -7.49 18.78 0.22
C LEU A 112 -8.93 18.61 0.73
N TYR A 113 -9.06 18.48 2.04
CA TYR A 113 -10.34 18.53 2.73
C TYR A 113 -10.79 19.98 2.96
N GLY A 114 -12.10 20.21 3.10
CA GLY A 114 -12.69 21.49 3.47
C GLY A 114 -12.46 21.83 4.96
N LEU A 115 -11.21 21.73 5.41
CA LEU A 115 -10.76 22.02 6.77
C LEU A 115 -9.77 23.20 6.77
N PRO A 116 -9.48 23.85 7.93
CA PRO A 116 -8.43 24.84 8.01
C PRO A 116 -7.11 24.31 7.43
N TYR A 117 -6.49 25.09 6.54
CA TYR A 117 -5.32 24.65 5.75
C TYR A 117 -4.12 24.25 6.62
N GLU A 118 -4.05 24.79 7.86
CA GLU A 118 -3.04 24.44 8.83
C GLU A 118 -3.02 22.96 9.21
N TYR A 119 -4.14 22.23 9.12
CA TYR A 119 -4.17 20.78 9.37
C TYR A 119 -3.41 20.02 8.29
N TYR A 120 -3.49 20.49 7.05
CA TYR A 120 -2.65 19.93 5.98
C TYR A 120 -1.17 20.27 6.21
N GLU A 121 -0.85 21.52 6.52
CA GLU A 121 0.54 21.96 6.68
C GLU A 121 1.25 21.25 7.84
N LYS A 122 0.59 21.18 9.00
CA LYS A 122 1.18 20.64 10.23
C LYS A 122 1.09 19.13 10.33
N TYR A 123 -0.09 18.56 10.01
CA TYR A 123 -0.40 17.16 10.28
C TYR A 123 -0.55 16.32 9.01
N LYS A 124 -0.34 16.93 7.86
CA LYS A 124 -0.48 16.26 6.56
C LYS A 124 -1.86 15.64 6.34
N VAL A 125 -2.90 16.28 6.90
CA VAL A 125 -4.30 15.87 6.75
C VAL A 125 -4.76 16.18 5.34
N ARG A 126 -4.85 15.13 4.52
CA ARG A 126 -5.28 15.16 3.13
C ARG A 126 -5.78 13.77 2.72
N ARG A 127 -6.46 13.70 1.56
CA ARG A 127 -6.73 12.42 0.90
C ARG A 127 -5.42 11.86 0.34
N TYR A 128 -5.06 10.64 0.69
CA TYR A 128 -3.94 9.89 0.11
C TYR A 128 -4.42 8.83 -0.87
N GLY A 129 -5.51 8.13 -0.53
CA GLY A 129 -5.96 6.97 -1.27
C GLY A 129 -5.07 5.74 -1.05
N PHE A 130 -5.64 4.58 -1.30
CA PHE A 130 -4.96 3.28 -1.08
C PHE A 130 -5.28 2.34 -2.23
N HIS A 131 -4.75 1.11 -2.19
CA HIS A 131 -4.79 0.14 -3.28
C HIS A 131 -4.11 0.65 -4.56
N GLY A 132 -3.21 1.62 -4.44
CA GLY A 132 -2.58 2.31 -5.57
C GLY A 132 -1.87 1.37 -6.53
N THR A 133 -1.19 0.34 -6.01
CA THR A 133 -0.55 -0.70 -6.82
C THR A 133 -1.57 -1.43 -7.71
N SER A 134 -2.75 -1.76 -7.16
CA SER A 134 -3.83 -2.38 -7.93
C SER A 134 -4.42 -1.42 -8.98
N HIS A 135 -4.67 -0.18 -8.61
CA HIS A 135 -5.20 0.83 -9.53
C HIS A 135 -4.24 1.12 -10.69
N ASP A 136 -2.96 1.22 -10.40
CA ASP A 136 -1.91 1.40 -11.39
C ASP A 136 -1.83 0.20 -12.34
N PHE A 137 -1.71 -1.00 -11.79
CA PHE A 137 -1.64 -2.24 -12.56
C PHE A 137 -2.85 -2.45 -13.46
N VAL A 138 -4.08 -2.35 -12.90
CA VAL A 138 -5.31 -2.60 -13.65
C VAL A 138 -5.50 -1.57 -14.75
N SER A 139 -5.25 -0.28 -14.49
CA SER A 139 -5.36 0.76 -15.51
C SER A 139 -4.37 0.59 -16.65
N ASN A 140 -3.15 0.12 -16.35
CA ASN A 140 -2.15 -0.21 -17.37
C ASN A 140 -2.59 -1.45 -18.19
N ARG A 141 -3.06 -2.49 -17.49
CA ARG A 141 -3.51 -3.73 -18.15
C ARG A 141 -4.70 -3.52 -19.08
N VAL A 142 -5.65 -2.65 -18.71
CA VAL A 142 -6.76 -2.26 -19.60
C VAL A 142 -6.24 -1.63 -20.89
N ALA A 143 -5.29 -0.70 -20.80
CA ALA A 143 -4.69 -0.06 -21.97
C ALA A 143 -4.01 -1.07 -22.90
N GLU A 144 -3.25 -2.01 -22.34
CA GLU A 144 -2.61 -3.11 -23.08
C GLU A 144 -3.64 -3.97 -23.82
N ILE A 145 -4.70 -4.44 -23.14
CA ILE A 145 -5.76 -5.28 -23.74
C ILE A 145 -6.48 -4.52 -24.85
N MET A 146 -6.68 -3.21 -24.70
CA MET A 146 -7.31 -2.37 -25.72
C MET A 146 -6.37 -2.01 -26.89
N GLY A 147 -5.07 -2.35 -26.80
CA GLY A 147 -4.07 -1.94 -27.80
C GLY A 147 -3.90 -0.43 -27.90
N ARG A 148 -4.12 0.30 -26.79
CA ARG A 148 -4.07 1.78 -26.75
C ARG A 148 -3.03 2.25 -25.74
N LYS A 149 -2.50 3.46 -25.94
CA LYS A 149 -1.64 4.09 -24.96
C LYS A 149 -2.46 4.53 -23.73
N ARG A 150 -1.98 4.26 -22.54
CA ARG A 150 -2.64 4.62 -21.28
C ARG A 150 -2.84 6.14 -21.15
N GLU A 151 -1.91 6.90 -21.71
CA GLU A 151 -1.95 8.38 -21.74
C GLU A 151 -3.11 8.95 -22.54
N ASP A 152 -3.70 8.16 -23.45
CA ASP A 152 -4.83 8.57 -24.29
C ASP A 152 -6.19 8.20 -23.67
N LEU A 153 -6.18 7.58 -22.47
CA LEU A 153 -7.37 7.01 -21.87
C LEU A 153 -7.84 7.77 -20.63
N LYS A 154 -9.14 7.67 -20.40
CA LYS A 154 -9.81 7.97 -19.13
C LYS A 154 -10.41 6.67 -18.63
N ILE A 155 -9.95 6.21 -17.46
CA ILE A 155 -10.28 4.90 -16.92
C ILE A 155 -10.84 5.07 -15.52
N ILE A 156 -11.92 4.37 -15.21
CA ILE A 156 -12.36 4.14 -13.82
C ILE A 156 -11.89 2.74 -13.43
N VAL A 157 -11.14 2.66 -12.34
CA VAL A 157 -10.69 1.39 -11.79
C VAL A 157 -11.45 1.10 -10.51
N CYS A 158 -12.08 -0.07 -10.44
CA CYS A 158 -12.78 -0.57 -9.27
C CYS A 158 -11.97 -1.71 -8.65
N HIS A 159 -11.39 -1.48 -7.48
CA HIS A 159 -10.80 -2.50 -6.64
C HIS A 159 -11.84 -2.94 -5.61
N LEU A 160 -12.45 -4.11 -5.82
CA LEU A 160 -13.59 -4.60 -5.03
C LEU A 160 -13.21 -5.90 -4.31
N GLY A 161 -12.62 -5.76 -3.14
CA GLY A 161 -12.29 -6.85 -2.22
C GLY A 161 -12.99 -6.64 -0.86
N ASN A 162 -12.46 -7.22 0.21
CA ASN A 162 -12.92 -6.92 1.57
C ASN A 162 -12.69 -5.43 1.91
N GLY A 163 -11.54 -4.86 1.51
CA GLY A 163 -11.38 -3.42 1.29
C GLY A 163 -11.78 -3.08 -0.14
N ALA A 164 -12.46 -1.97 -0.36
CA ALA A 164 -12.92 -1.54 -1.66
C ALA A 164 -12.60 -0.07 -1.92
N SER A 165 -12.19 0.24 -3.15
CA SER A 165 -11.95 1.61 -3.59
C SER A 165 -12.16 1.76 -5.09
N VAL A 166 -12.49 2.99 -5.50
CA VAL A 166 -12.59 3.38 -6.91
C VAL A 166 -11.59 4.50 -7.15
N SER A 167 -10.94 4.51 -8.30
CA SER A 167 -10.10 5.63 -8.74
C SER A 167 -10.44 6.09 -10.14
N ALA A 168 -10.30 7.38 -10.36
CA ALA A 168 -10.38 8.02 -11.68
C ALA A 168 -8.95 8.22 -12.20
N VAL A 169 -8.65 7.59 -13.33
CA VAL A 169 -7.34 7.69 -14.01
C VAL A 169 -7.52 8.44 -15.32
N LYS A 170 -6.77 9.51 -15.51
CA LYS A 170 -6.76 10.31 -16.72
C LYS A 170 -5.33 10.47 -17.22
N ASN A 171 -5.10 10.13 -18.47
CA ASN A 171 -3.79 10.24 -19.11
C ASN A 171 -2.69 9.52 -18.32
N GLY A 172 -2.99 8.32 -17.82
CA GLY A 172 -2.07 7.52 -17.03
C GLY A 172 -1.88 7.94 -15.56
N LYS A 173 -2.53 9.01 -15.12
CA LYS A 173 -2.39 9.59 -13.76
C LYS A 173 -3.69 9.47 -12.98
N CYS A 174 -3.58 9.13 -11.71
CA CYS A 174 -4.72 9.21 -10.79
C CYS A 174 -5.10 10.68 -10.60
N VAL A 175 -6.38 11.01 -10.82
CA VAL A 175 -6.92 12.37 -10.64
C VAL A 175 -7.88 12.46 -9.47
N ASP A 176 -8.43 11.33 -9.01
CA ASP A 176 -9.29 11.22 -7.83
C ASP A 176 -9.37 9.76 -7.36
N THR A 177 -9.72 9.55 -6.07
CA THR A 177 -9.94 8.21 -5.52
C THR A 177 -10.91 8.28 -4.34
N SER A 178 -11.58 7.17 -4.04
CA SER A 178 -12.63 7.12 -3.01
C SER A 178 -12.12 7.03 -1.58
N MET A 179 -10.97 6.38 -1.32
CA MET A 179 -10.39 6.34 0.02
C MET A 179 -9.69 7.66 0.35
N GLY A 180 -9.70 8.03 1.63
CA GLY A 180 -9.27 9.34 2.12
C GLY A 180 -7.89 9.37 2.77
N LEU A 181 -7.80 10.06 3.91
CA LEU A 181 -6.64 10.06 4.80
C LEU A 181 -6.31 8.65 5.28
N THR A 182 -7.35 7.87 5.56
CA THR A 182 -7.28 6.46 5.95
C THR A 182 -8.07 5.60 4.96
N PRO A 183 -7.92 4.26 5.00
CA PRO A 183 -8.71 3.37 4.14
C PRO A 183 -10.16 3.19 4.62
N LEU A 184 -10.76 4.17 5.27
CA LEU A 184 -12.15 4.13 5.79
C LEU A 184 -13.14 4.83 4.86
N GLU A 185 -12.79 6.02 4.35
CA GLU A 185 -13.63 6.87 3.50
C GLU A 185 -13.97 6.17 2.16
N GLY A 186 -15.10 6.52 1.57
CA GLY A 186 -15.54 6.05 0.26
C GLY A 186 -16.58 4.94 0.34
N LEU A 187 -16.36 3.85 -0.39
CA LEU A 187 -17.32 2.75 -0.52
C LEU A 187 -17.58 2.03 0.80
N ILE A 188 -18.79 1.50 0.97
CA ILE A 188 -19.08 0.51 2.01
C ILE A 188 -18.23 -0.74 1.75
N MET A 189 -17.60 -1.26 2.79
CA MET A 189 -16.67 -2.39 2.71
C MET A 189 -17.08 -3.50 3.67
N GLY A 190 -16.41 -4.65 3.62
CA GLY A 190 -16.75 -5.81 4.45
C GLY A 190 -16.73 -5.54 5.96
N THR A 191 -15.82 -4.65 6.44
CA THR A 191 -15.66 -4.35 7.87
C THR A 191 -15.50 -2.85 8.15
N ARG A 192 -15.80 -1.99 7.19
CA ARG A 192 -15.68 -0.52 7.27
C ARG A 192 -16.90 0.13 6.66
N SER A 193 -17.39 1.20 7.31
CA SER A 193 -18.61 1.89 6.92
C SER A 193 -18.53 2.58 5.55
N GLY A 194 -17.33 2.98 5.12
CA GLY A 194 -17.23 3.97 4.05
C GLY A 194 -17.77 5.33 4.48
N ASP A 195 -18.26 6.10 3.52
CA ASP A 195 -18.88 7.39 3.79
C ASP A 195 -20.24 7.21 4.50
N ILE A 196 -20.37 7.86 5.64
CA ILE A 196 -21.61 7.89 6.41
C ILE A 196 -21.79 9.29 6.99
N ASP A 197 -23.03 9.70 7.22
CA ASP A 197 -23.32 10.92 7.96
C ASP A 197 -22.87 10.76 9.42
N PRO A 198 -21.91 11.56 9.92
CA PRO A 198 -21.43 11.46 11.30
C PRO A 198 -22.51 11.63 12.36
N ALA A 199 -23.66 12.24 12.03
CA ALA A 199 -24.78 12.41 12.94
C ALA A 199 -25.51 11.08 13.27
N ILE A 200 -25.17 9.99 12.57
CA ILE A 200 -25.71 8.65 12.82
C ILE A 200 -25.01 7.98 14.01
N VAL A 201 -23.76 8.35 14.31
CA VAL A 201 -22.93 7.84 15.40
C VAL A 201 -22.73 8.88 16.47
#